data_e0427ccd82b045c0bd3ba55fa7882e5c
#
_entry.id   e0427ccd82b045c0bd3ba55fa7882e5c
#
_cell.length_a   1.000
_cell.length_b   1.000
_cell.length_c   1.000
_cell.angle_alpha   90.00
_cell.angle_beta   90.00
_cell.angle_gamma   90.00
#
_symmetry.space_group_name_H-M   'P 1'
#
loop_
_entity.id
_entity.type
_entity.pdbx_description
1 polymer ?
#
loop_
_entity_poly.entity_id
_entity_poly.type
_entity_poly.pdbx_seq_one_letter_code
_entity_poly.pdbx_strand_id
1 'polypeptide(L)'
;MKIGIDIDDTMANTFDYLMPYIAEFFKIDMKYLKDNNISYSNLPKEMKEQELEFAKKYYDKVIPNTPFKPKVSEYIDKIKALVHEIIVITARDKTLYTDEYKTTVEELKNNNIHYDKLICDFDKAKVCKIEQIDLFIDDSIANCNKVNELGIETILFSSKGNLTDKTDLYKVNSWKNIYEKVKGVMKIWIKED
;
A
#
# COMPACT_ATOMS: atom_id res chain seq x y z
N MET A 1 -3.30 19.62 5.82
CA MET A 1 -2.46 18.40 5.76
C MET A 1 -2.88 17.54 4.59
N LYS A 2 -1.94 17.09 3.78
CA LYS A 2 -2.14 16.14 2.68
C LYS A 2 -1.53 14.79 3.05
N ILE A 3 -2.27 13.72 2.84
CA ILE A 3 -1.79 12.37 3.16
C ILE A 3 -1.64 11.54 1.90
N GLY A 4 -0.45 10.96 1.71
CA GLY A 4 -0.18 9.94 0.70
C GLY A 4 -0.37 8.54 1.28
N ILE A 5 -1.08 7.65 0.57
CA ILE A 5 -1.39 6.30 1.06
C ILE A 5 -1.14 5.28 -0.04
N ASP A 6 -0.38 4.25 0.27
CA ASP A 6 -0.18 3.08 -0.58
C ASP A 6 -1.35 2.09 -0.51
N ILE A 7 -1.46 1.21 -1.51
CA ILE A 7 -2.54 0.21 -1.60
C ILE A 7 -2.05 -1.18 -1.17
N ASP A 8 -1.06 -1.72 -1.90
CA ASP A 8 -0.69 -3.13 -1.82
C ASP A 8 -0.07 -3.46 -0.46
N ASP A 9 -0.67 -4.40 0.25
CA ASP A 9 -0.34 -4.79 1.62
C ASP A 9 -0.40 -3.67 2.69
N THR A 10 -0.77 -2.45 2.30
CA THR A 10 -1.09 -1.30 3.17
C THR A 10 -2.60 -1.18 3.42
N MET A 11 -3.39 -0.88 2.40
CA MET A 11 -4.87 -0.88 2.46
C MET A 11 -5.43 -2.26 2.16
N ALA A 12 -4.94 -2.91 1.12
CA ALA A 12 -5.38 -4.22 0.63
C ALA A 12 -4.56 -5.37 1.24
N ASN A 13 -5.08 -6.59 1.16
CA ASN A 13 -4.34 -7.82 1.45
C ASN A 13 -3.84 -8.45 0.15
N THR A 14 -3.09 -7.70 -0.65
CA THR A 14 -2.79 -8.05 -2.04
C THR A 14 -2.02 -9.36 -2.16
N PHE A 15 -0.91 -9.49 -1.44
CA PHE A 15 -0.09 -10.71 -1.55
C PHE A 15 -0.85 -11.96 -1.08
N ASP A 16 -1.54 -11.86 0.05
CA ASP A 16 -2.32 -12.99 0.58
C ASP A 16 -3.46 -13.40 -0.36
N TYR A 17 -4.09 -12.43 -1.04
CA TYR A 17 -5.14 -12.69 -2.02
C TYR A 17 -4.59 -13.31 -3.32
N LEU A 18 -3.38 -12.94 -3.72
CA LEU A 18 -2.70 -13.51 -4.89
C LEU A 18 -2.11 -14.91 -4.64
N MET A 19 -1.88 -15.32 -3.40
CA MET A 19 -1.23 -16.60 -3.09
C MET A 19 -1.82 -17.82 -3.79
N PRO A 20 -3.16 -18.03 -3.90
CA PRO A 20 -3.71 -19.19 -4.62
C PRO A 20 -3.34 -19.17 -6.11
N TYR A 21 -3.33 -18.00 -6.73
CA TYR A 21 -2.95 -17.81 -8.14
C TYR A 21 -1.45 -18.02 -8.35
N ILE A 22 -0.62 -17.59 -7.39
CA ILE A 22 0.82 -17.86 -7.37
C ILE A 22 1.08 -19.36 -7.28
N ALA A 23 0.39 -20.06 -6.36
CA ALA A 23 0.51 -21.49 -6.20
C ALA A 23 0.12 -22.25 -7.48
N GLU A 24 -0.98 -21.86 -8.13
CA GLU A 24 -1.44 -22.44 -9.40
C GLU A 24 -0.42 -22.20 -10.53
N PHE A 25 0.04 -20.97 -10.70
CA PHE A 25 0.92 -20.58 -11.79
C PHE A 25 2.28 -21.28 -11.71
N PHE A 26 2.90 -21.28 -10.53
CA PHE A 26 4.20 -21.88 -10.30
C PHE A 26 4.14 -23.40 -9.97
N LYS A 27 2.94 -23.96 -9.90
CA LYS A 27 2.71 -25.40 -9.55
C LYS A 27 3.36 -25.78 -8.22
N ILE A 28 3.22 -24.94 -7.21
CA ILE A 28 3.75 -25.14 -5.86
C ILE A 28 2.63 -25.28 -4.85
N ASP A 29 2.92 -25.95 -3.72
CA ASP A 29 1.94 -26.10 -2.64
C ASP A 29 1.73 -24.75 -1.92
N MET A 30 0.47 -24.38 -1.68
CA MET A 30 0.10 -23.25 -0.81
C MET A 30 0.76 -23.32 0.57
N LYS A 31 0.97 -24.54 1.08
CA LYS A 31 1.66 -24.76 2.34
C LYS A 31 3.10 -24.25 2.28
N TYR A 32 3.80 -24.47 1.16
CA TYR A 32 5.16 -23.95 0.96
C TYR A 32 5.21 -22.42 1.09
N LEU A 33 4.28 -21.69 0.45
CA LEU A 33 4.21 -20.24 0.53
C LEU A 33 4.00 -19.75 1.97
N LYS A 34 3.13 -20.43 2.72
CA LYS A 34 2.81 -20.08 4.11
C LYS A 34 3.94 -20.41 5.07
N ASP A 35 4.49 -21.61 5.01
CA ASP A 35 5.52 -22.08 5.93
C ASP A 35 6.83 -21.29 5.78
N ASN A 36 7.12 -20.79 4.57
CA ASN A 36 8.29 -19.96 4.29
C ASN A 36 8.01 -18.44 4.38
N ASN A 37 6.83 -18.03 4.83
CA ASN A 37 6.41 -16.64 4.93
C ASN A 37 6.72 -15.84 3.65
N ILE A 38 6.45 -16.43 2.48
CA ILE A 38 6.71 -15.78 1.21
C ILE A 38 5.84 -14.50 1.09
N SER A 39 6.46 -13.43 0.64
CA SER A 39 5.88 -12.11 0.40
C SER A 39 6.59 -11.44 -0.77
N TYR A 40 6.17 -10.26 -1.20
CA TYR A 40 6.89 -9.50 -2.24
C TYR A 40 8.35 -9.20 -1.87
N SER A 41 8.63 -8.95 -0.60
CA SER A 41 9.98 -8.59 -0.15
C SER A 41 10.99 -9.73 -0.25
N ASN A 42 10.54 -10.98 -0.11
CA ASN A 42 11.38 -12.19 -0.12
C ASN A 42 11.00 -13.20 -1.20
N LEU A 43 10.34 -12.76 -2.28
CA LEU A 43 9.94 -13.62 -3.38
C LEU A 43 11.15 -14.36 -3.96
N PRO A 44 11.09 -15.71 -4.14
CA PRO A 44 12.15 -16.48 -4.78
C PRO A 44 12.53 -15.92 -6.16
N LYS A 45 13.83 -16.05 -6.51
CA LYS A 45 14.36 -15.48 -7.76
C LYS A 45 13.60 -15.98 -8.99
N GLU A 46 13.30 -17.25 -9.05
CA GLU A 46 12.60 -17.89 -10.17
C GLU A 46 11.16 -17.32 -10.34
N MET A 47 10.54 -16.92 -9.26
CA MET A 47 9.23 -16.27 -9.30
C MET A 47 9.35 -14.82 -9.76
N LYS A 48 10.38 -14.08 -9.31
CA LYS A 48 10.63 -12.72 -9.77
C LYS A 48 10.91 -12.65 -11.27
N GLU A 49 11.65 -13.60 -11.81
CA GLU A 49 11.97 -13.69 -13.24
C GLU A 49 10.72 -13.93 -14.11
N GLN A 50 9.66 -14.52 -13.55
CA GLN A 50 8.40 -14.79 -14.24
C GLN A 50 7.25 -13.86 -13.80
N GLU A 51 7.54 -12.81 -13.03
CA GLU A 51 6.53 -11.90 -12.50
C GLU A 51 5.69 -11.26 -13.61
N LEU A 52 6.32 -10.86 -14.70
CA LEU A 52 5.63 -10.25 -15.84
C LEU A 52 4.60 -11.18 -16.49
N GLU A 53 4.92 -12.46 -16.64
CA GLU A 53 4.00 -13.45 -17.20
C GLU A 53 2.84 -13.75 -16.25
N PHE A 54 3.15 -13.84 -14.96
CA PHE A 54 2.15 -13.97 -13.91
C PHE A 54 1.20 -12.75 -13.89
N ALA A 55 1.75 -11.55 -13.89
CA ALA A 55 0.97 -10.31 -13.87
C ALA A 55 0.02 -10.21 -15.08
N LYS A 56 0.51 -10.44 -16.29
CA LYS A 56 -0.32 -10.44 -17.51
C LYS A 56 -1.48 -11.44 -17.47
N LYS A 57 -1.29 -12.57 -16.77
CA LYS A 57 -2.33 -13.60 -16.66
C LYS A 57 -3.41 -13.23 -15.64
N TYR A 58 -3.03 -12.59 -14.52
CA TYR A 58 -3.88 -12.50 -13.35
C TYR A 58 -4.24 -11.08 -12.93
N TYR A 59 -3.34 -10.07 -13.03
CA TYR A 59 -3.52 -8.80 -12.33
C TYR A 59 -4.81 -8.08 -12.72
N ASP A 60 -5.05 -7.84 -13.99
CA ASP A 60 -6.27 -7.13 -14.45
C ASP A 60 -7.58 -7.80 -14.04
N LYS A 61 -7.56 -9.11 -13.79
CA LYS A 61 -8.75 -9.89 -13.42
C LYS A 61 -8.93 -10.07 -11.93
N VAL A 62 -7.82 -10.16 -11.21
CA VAL A 62 -7.79 -10.54 -9.78
C VAL A 62 -7.75 -9.31 -8.89
N ILE A 63 -6.90 -8.35 -9.20
CA ILE A 63 -6.67 -7.16 -8.37
C ILE A 63 -7.94 -6.35 -8.10
N PRO A 64 -8.85 -6.09 -9.05
CA PRO A 64 -10.08 -5.34 -8.77
C PRO A 64 -10.96 -5.96 -7.68
N ASN A 65 -10.77 -7.25 -7.38
CA ASN A 65 -11.53 -7.98 -6.39
C ASN A 65 -10.74 -8.24 -5.08
N THR A 66 -9.56 -7.65 -4.93
CA THR A 66 -8.74 -7.81 -3.72
C THR A 66 -9.48 -7.25 -2.51
N PRO A 67 -9.65 -8.03 -1.44
CA PRO A 67 -10.27 -7.53 -0.22
C PRO A 67 -9.32 -6.60 0.53
N PHE A 68 -9.84 -5.47 0.97
CA PHE A 68 -9.09 -4.55 1.82
C PHE A 68 -9.06 -5.04 3.27
N LYS A 69 -8.09 -4.55 4.01
CA LYS A 69 -7.96 -4.87 5.44
C LYS A 69 -9.20 -4.39 6.21
N PRO A 70 -9.52 -5.02 7.35
CA PRO A 70 -10.71 -4.67 8.12
C PRO A 70 -10.80 -3.17 8.45
N LYS A 71 -11.96 -2.58 8.18
CA LYS A 71 -12.30 -1.18 8.51
C LYS A 71 -11.48 -0.09 7.81
N VAL A 72 -10.75 -0.42 6.75
CA VAL A 72 -9.98 0.58 5.97
C VAL A 72 -10.90 1.70 5.51
N SER A 73 -11.99 1.39 4.81
CA SER A 73 -12.96 2.38 4.31
C SER A 73 -13.47 3.30 5.44
N GLU A 74 -13.90 2.72 6.58
CA GLU A 74 -14.37 3.48 7.74
C GLU A 74 -13.31 4.47 8.26
N TYR A 75 -12.04 4.05 8.35
CA TYR A 75 -10.98 4.91 8.87
C TYR A 75 -10.49 5.91 7.83
N ILE A 76 -10.48 5.57 6.55
CA ILE A 76 -10.21 6.54 5.46
C ILE A 76 -11.23 7.68 5.52
N ASP A 77 -12.53 7.39 5.68
CA ASP A 77 -13.57 8.42 5.80
C ASP A 77 -13.35 9.32 7.04
N LYS A 78 -12.99 8.70 8.18
CA LYS A 78 -12.64 9.45 9.40
C LYS A 78 -11.41 10.33 9.24
N ILE A 79 -10.39 9.85 8.53
CA ILE A 79 -9.17 10.61 8.22
C ILE A 79 -9.52 11.75 7.27
N LYS A 80 -10.29 11.46 6.20
CA LYS A 80 -10.71 12.46 5.21
C LYS A 80 -11.48 13.63 5.85
N ALA A 81 -12.23 13.39 6.91
CA ALA A 81 -12.91 14.44 7.66
C ALA A 81 -11.96 15.33 8.48
N LEU A 82 -10.71 14.93 8.69
CA LEU A 82 -9.71 15.67 9.46
C LEU A 82 -8.67 16.39 8.59
N VAL A 83 -8.42 15.88 7.38
CA VAL A 83 -7.32 16.31 6.52
C VAL A 83 -7.83 17.07 5.30
N HIS A 84 -6.92 17.77 4.62
CA HIS A 84 -7.26 18.56 3.45
C HIS A 84 -7.42 17.66 2.22
N GLU A 85 -6.52 16.69 2.03
CA GLU A 85 -6.49 15.85 0.82
C GLU A 85 -5.93 14.47 1.13
N ILE A 86 -6.53 13.42 0.53
CA ILE A 86 -6.03 12.05 0.51
C ILE A 86 -5.61 11.70 -0.91
N ILE A 87 -4.33 11.39 -1.09
CA ILE A 87 -3.74 10.97 -2.37
C ILE A 87 -3.34 9.51 -2.27
N VAL A 88 -3.94 8.67 -3.09
CA VAL A 88 -3.53 7.27 -3.24
C VAL A 88 -2.32 7.22 -4.16
N ILE A 89 -1.21 6.63 -3.71
CA ILE A 89 0.06 6.54 -4.43
C ILE A 89 0.49 5.09 -4.50
N THR A 90 0.46 4.50 -5.69
CA THR A 90 0.79 3.08 -5.90
C THR A 90 1.87 2.89 -6.94
N ALA A 91 2.70 1.85 -6.77
CA ALA A 91 3.77 1.50 -7.72
C ALA A 91 3.30 0.66 -8.91
N ARG A 92 2.00 0.58 -9.16
CA ARG A 92 1.43 -0.13 -10.30
C ARG A 92 1.73 0.61 -11.60
N ASP A 93 2.09 -0.11 -12.66
CA ASP A 93 2.43 0.47 -13.94
C ASP A 93 2.01 -0.39 -15.15
N LYS A 94 2.20 0.16 -16.35
CA LYS A 94 1.86 -0.46 -17.64
C LYS A 94 2.71 -1.69 -17.99
N THR A 95 3.77 -1.99 -17.25
CA THR A 95 4.54 -3.21 -17.51
C THR A 95 3.83 -4.44 -16.96
N LEU A 96 3.10 -4.28 -15.86
CA LEU A 96 2.40 -5.34 -15.16
C LEU A 96 0.89 -5.37 -15.43
N TYR A 97 0.30 -4.26 -15.87
CA TYR A 97 -1.14 -4.09 -16.11
C TYR A 97 -1.42 -3.65 -17.54
N THR A 98 -2.57 -4.01 -18.09
CA THR A 98 -3.07 -3.45 -19.37
C THR A 98 -3.46 -1.98 -19.20
N ASP A 99 -4.11 -1.67 -18.07
CA ASP A 99 -4.49 -0.31 -17.67
C ASP A 99 -4.47 -0.25 -16.14
N GLU A 100 -3.32 0.12 -15.60
CA GLU A 100 -3.07 0.18 -14.16
C GLU A 100 -3.99 1.16 -13.44
N TYR A 101 -4.28 2.28 -14.09
CA TYR A 101 -5.14 3.31 -13.52
C TYR A 101 -6.59 2.82 -13.41
N LYS A 102 -7.13 2.27 -14.49
CA LYS A 102 -8.49 1.74 -14.52
C LYS A 102 -8.67 0.58 -13.54
N THR A 103 -7.73 -0.38 -13.53
CA THR A 103 -7.73 -1.51 -12.60
C THR A 103 -7.73 -1.03 -11.15
N THR A 104 -6.92 -0.03 -10.84
CA THR A 104 -6.82 0.53 -9.48
C THR A 104 -8.09 1.30 -9.10
N VAL A 105 -8.65 2.11 -9.98
CA VAL A 105 -9.93 2.81 -9.74
C VAL A 105 -11.05 1.82 -9.45
N GLU A 106 -11.12 0.71 -10.18
CA GLU A 106 -12.11 -0.34 -9.98
C GLU A 106 -11.97 -1.01 -8.62
N GLU A 107 -10.74 -1.36 -8.22
CA GLU A 107 -10.45 -1.94 -6.90
C GLU A 107 -10.84 -0.99 -5.75
N LEU A 108 -10.43 0.29 -5.83
CA LEU A 108 -10.76 1.29 -4.81
C LEU A 108 -12.28 1.48 -4.70
N LYS A 109 -12.99 1.52 -5.84
CA LYS A 109 -14.46 1.61 -5.89
C LYS A 109 -15.12 0.40 -5.27
N ASN A 110 -14.68 -0.81 -5.59
CA ASN A 110 -15.25 -2.06 -5.06
C ASN A 110 -15.08 -2.17 -3.54
N ASN A 111 -14.07 -1.51 -2.98
CA ASN A 111 -13.81 -1.46 -1.54
C ASN A 111 -14.32 -0.18 -0.85
N ASN A 112 -15.11 0.66 -1.55
CA ASN A 112 -15.68 1.92 -1.04
C ASN A 112 -14.61 2.87 -0.45
N ILE A 113 -13.50 3.06 -1.14
CA ILE A 113 -12.44 3.97 -0.71
C ILE A 113 -12.68 5.36 -1.31
N HIS A 114 -12.83 6.37 -0.46
CA HIS A 114 -12.98 7.77 -0.84
C HIS A 114 -11.63 8.50 -0.77
N TYR A 115 -11.13 8.92 -1.90
CA TYR A 115 -9.86 9.63 -2.07
C TYR A 115 -10.04 10.83 -2.99
N ASP A 116 -9.06 11.74 -3.02
CA ASP A 116 -9.12 12.95 -3.85
C ASP A 116 -8.33 12.77 -5.14
N LYS A 117 -7.21 12.06 -5.09
CA LYS A 117 -6.33 11.84 -6.24
C LYS A 117 -5.73 10.44 -6.23
N LEU A 118 -5.52 9.85 -7.41
CA LEU A 118 -4.78 8.59 -7.61
C LEU A 118 -3.57 8.86 -8.49
N ILE A 119 -2.41 8.37 -8.07
CA ILE A 119 -1.15 8.44 -8.82
C ILE A 119 -0.52 7.06 -8.87
N CYS A 120 -0.26 6.58 -10.08
CA CYS A 120 0.47 5.35 -10.36
C CYS A 120 1.90 5.73 -10.77
N ASP A 121 2.86 5.58 -9.87
CA ASP A 121 4.28 5.86 -10.11
C ASP A 121 5.14 5.05 -9.13
N PHE A 122 6.23 4.46 -9.63
CA PHE A 122 7.19 3.71 -8.82
C PHE A 122 8.00 4.59 -7.87
N ASP A 123 8.29 5.82 -8.28
CA ASP A 123 9.06 6.77 -7.46
C ASP A 123 8.13 7.53 -6.51
N LYS A 124 7.65 6.83 -5.49
CA LYS A 124 6.75 7.41 -4.49
C LYS A 124 7.37 8.59 -3.75
N ALA A 125 8.68 8.61 -3.54
CA ALA A 125 9.37 9.74 -2.90
C ALA A 125 9.30 11.01 -3.76
N LYS A 126 9.54 10.88 -5.06
CA LYS A 126 9.34 11.98 -6.02
C LYS A 126 7.89 12.46 -6.04
N VAL A 127 6.93 11.54 -6.07
CA VAL A 127 5.49 11.89 -6.02
C VAL A 127 5.16 12.66 -4.73
N CYS A 128 5.60 12.15 -3.57
CA CYS A 128 5.36 12.81 -2.29
C CYS A 128 5.91 14.24 -2.25
N LYS A 129 7.10 14.46 -2.84
CA LYS A 129 7.70 15.81 -2.94
C LYS A 129 6.90 16.73 -3.85
N ILE A 130 6.50 16.26 -5.05
CA ILE A 130 5.75 17.05 -6.03
C ILE A 130 4.36 17.41 -5.51
N GLU A 131 3.66 16.46 -4.91
CA GLU A 131 2.32 16.65 -4.35
C GLU A 131 2.32 17.38 -3.01
N GLN A 132 3.48 17.64 -2.43
CA GLN A 132 3.64 18.26 -1.11
C GLN A 132 2.90 17.47 -0.01
N ILE A 133 3.20 16.16 0.04
CA ILE A 133 2.65 15.28 1.06
C ILE A 133 3.25 15.62 2.42
N ASP A 134 2.42 15.75 3.43
CA ASP A 134 2.83 16.00 4.82
C ASP A 134 3.06 14.70 5.59
N LEU A 135 2.28 13.65 5.27
CA LEU A 135 2.35 12.34 5.91
C LEU A 135 2.18 11.24 4.87
N PHE A 136 3.08 10.28 4.84
CA PHE A 136 3.03 9.13 3.93
C PHE A 136 2.85 7.81 4.69
N ILE A 137 2.00 6.92 4.16
CA ILE A 137 1.66 5.63 4.77
C ILE A 137 1.91 4.53 3.74
N ASP A 138 2.81 3.60 4.07
CA ASP A 138 3.23 2.50 3.17
C ASP A 138 3.68 1.31 4.02
N ASP A 139 3.63 0.09 3.51
CA ASP A 139 4.18 -1.10 4.18
C ASP A 139 5.64 -1.39 3.79
N SER A 140 6.17 -0.73 2.77
CA SER A 140 7.55 -0.86 2.34
C SER A 140 8.49 0.01 3.17
N ILE A 141 9.40 -0.63 3.92
CA ILE A 141 10.48 0.07 4.65
C ILE A 141 11.32 0.93 3.70
N ALA A 142 11.60 0.43 2.50
CA ALA A 142 12.40 1.16 1.52
C ALA A 142 11.71 2.44 1.04
N ASN A 143 10.39 2.40 0.79
CA ASN A 143 9.61 3.57 0.40
C ASN A 143 9.53 4.57 1.56
N CYS A 144 9.17 4.10 2.76
CA CYS A 144 9.10 4.94 3.95
C CYS A 144 10.44 5.65 4.22
N ASN A 145 11.58 4.93 4.15
CA ASN A 145 12.90 5.55 4.34
C ASN A 145 13.18 6.65 3.31
N LYS A 146 12.97 6.38 2.01
CA LYS A 146 13.18 7.37 0.94
C LYS A 146 12.33 8.62 1.13
N VAL A 147 11.08 8.45 1.54
CA VAL A 147 10.17 9.59 1.82
C VAL A 147 10.60 10.33 3.08
N ASN A 148 10.99 9.62 4.13
CA ASN A 148 11.46 10.21 5.39
C ASN A 148 12.77 11.01 5.23
N GLU A 149 13.67 10.59 4.33
CA GLU A 149 14.89 11.33 3.94
C GLU A 149 14.58 12.70 3.31
N LEU A 150 13.37 12.91 2.80
CA LEU A 150 12.90 14.20 2.31
C LEU A 150 12.33 15.11 3.42
N GLY A 151 12.33 14.65 4.68
CA GLY A 151 11.74 15.36 5.81
C GLY A 151 10.21 15.21 5.91
N ILE A 152 9.61 14.28 5.15
CA ILE A 152 8.17 14.00 5.18
C ILE A 152 7.91 12.93 6.25
N GLU A 153 6.95 13.17 7.15
CA GLU A 153 6.58 12.19 8.17
C GLU A 153 6.06 10.89 7.53
N THR A 154 6.45 9.74 8.07
CA THR A 154 6.05 8.44 7.53
C THR A 154 5.47 7.53 8.60
N ILE A 155 4.47 6.73 8.20
CA ILE A 155 3.93 5.63 9.00
C ILE A 155 4.17 4.33 8.24
N LEU A 156 4.95 3.43 8.82
CA LEU A 156 5.12 2.08 8.31
C LEU A 156 3.94 1.20 8.75
N PHE A 157 3.17 0.70 7.79
CA PHE A 157 2.13 -0.29 8.10
C PHE A 157 2.74 -1.69 8.23
N SER A 158 2.41 -2.40 9.30
CA SER A 158 2.88 -3.78 9.51
C SER A 158 2.22 -4.73 8.53
N SER A 159 2.99 -5.28 7.62
CA SER A 159 2.62 -6.31 6.67
C SER A 159 3.46 -7.56 6.87
N LYS A 160 3.12 -8.63 6.15
CA LYS A 160 3.90 -9.86 6.13
C LYS A 160 5.34 -9.62 5.66
N GLY A 161 5.51 -8.68 4.71
CA GLY A 161 6.79 -8.33 4.12
C GLY A 161 7.76 -7.61 5.05
N ASN A 162 7.29 -7.04 6.16
CA ASN A 162 8.10 -6.27 7.08
C ASN A 162 7.96 -6.70 8.56
N LEU A 163 7.28 -7.84 8.82
CA LEU A 163 6.86 -8.23 10.18
C LEU A 163 8.04 -8.36 11.15
N THR A 164 9.14 -8.98 10.69
CA THR A 164 10.33 -9.28 11.49
C THR A 164 11.43 -8.22 11.37
N ASP A 165 11.26 -7.24 10.49
CA ASP A 165 12.29 -6.25 10.23
C ASP A 165 12.40 -5.24 11.37
N LYS A 166 13.63 -4.99 11.79
CA LYS A 166 13.96 -3.93 12.75
C LYS A 166 14.05 -2.60 11.99
N THR A 167 13.39 -1.58 12.50
CA THR A 167 13.39 -0.24 11.92
C THR A 167 13.10 0.79 13.01
N ASP A 168 13.60 2.00 12.82
CA ASP A 168 13.30 3.16 13.66
C ASP A 168 12.04 3.91 13.18
N LEU A 169 11.43 3.49 12.06
CA LEU A 169 10.19 4.06 11.54
C LEU A 169 9.03 3.83 12.53
N TYR A 170 8.14 4.81 12.59
CA TYR A 170 6.91 4.67 13.36
C TYR A 170 6.00 3.60 12.73
N LYS A 171 5.97 2.40 13.34
CA LYS A 171 5.28 1.22 12.84
C LYS A 171 3.95 1.00 13.53
N VAL A 172 2.90 0.75 12.75
CA VAL A 172 1.54 0.45 13.23
C VAL A 172 1.01 -0.83 12.58
N ASN A 173 0.00 -1.46 13.20
CA ASN A 173 -0.59 -2.71 12.72
C ASN A 173 -2.10 -2.63 12.49
N SER A 174 -2.68 -1.46 12.58
CA SER A 174 -4.12 -1.26 12.36
C SER A 174 -4.45 0.13 11.85
N TRP A 175 -5.54 0.23 11.08
CA TRP A 175 -6.07 1.50 10.59
C TRP A 175 -6.58 2.41 11.70
N LYS A 176 -7.00 1.84 12.84
CA LYS A 176 -7.28 2.60 14.05
C LYS A 176 -6.07 3.37 14.54
N ASN A 177 -4.91 2.73 14.58
CA ASN A 177 -3.67 3.37 15.03
C ASN A 177 -3.21 4.47 14.08
N ILE A 178 -3.39 4.30 12.75
CA ILE A 178 -3.17 5.36 11.77
C ILE A 178 -4.06 6.57 12.08
N TYR A 179 -5.37 6.35 12.25
CA TYR A 179 -6.32 7.42 12.55
C TYR A 179 -5.95 8.18 13.83
N GLU A 180 -5.58 7.48 14.91
CA GLU A 180 -5.19 8.13 16.17
C GLU A 180 -3.89 8.93 16.01
N LYS A 181 -2.93 8.47 15.22
CA LYS A 181 -1.70 9.21 14.91
C LYS A 181 -2.03 10.47 14.11
N VAL A 182 -2.82 10.38 13.02
CA VAL A 182 -3.27 11.52 12.22
C VAL A 182 -3.99 12.56 13.09
N LYS A 183 -4.90 12.11 13.94
CA LYS A 183 -5.63 12.98 14.87
C LYS A 183 -4.70 13.68 15.86
N GLY A 184 -3.63 13.01 16.29
CA GLY A 184 -2.61 13.57 17.16
C GLY A 184 -1.83 14.68 16.48
N VAL A 185 -1.38 14.46 15.23
CA VAL A 185 -0.67 15.44 14.41
C VAL A 185 -1.55 16.67 14.16
N MET A 186 -2.82 16.48 13.77
CA MET A 186 -3.75 17.58 13.52
C MET A 186 -3.99 18.48 14.74
N LYS A 187 -3.98 17.92 15.96
CA LYS A 187 -4.11 18.71 17.19
C LYS A 187 -2.92 19.63 17.44
N ILE A 188 -1.73 19.27 16.98
CA ILE A 188 -0.53 20.10 17.09
C ILE A 188 -0.63 21.24 16.09
N TRP A 189 -0.99 20.96 14.83
CA TRP A 189 -1.13 21.97 13.77
C TRP A 189 -2.16 23.07 14.11
N ILE A 190 -3.31 22.68 14.71
CA ILE A 190 -4.36 23.65 15.10
C ILE A 190 -3.92 24.56 16.30
N LYS A 191 -2.89 24.18 17.05
CA LYS A 191 -2.40 24.98 18.17
C LYS A 191 -1.30 25.96 17.79
N GLU A 192 -0.71 25.79 16.61
CA GLU A 192 0.37 26.65 16.09
C GLU A 192 -0.15 27.78 15.17
N ASP A 193 -1.44 27.72 14.77
CA ASP A 193 -2.18 28.79 14.09
C ASP A 193 -2.96 29.67 15.11
#